data_5177f3714c22f975651857a257d25ff3
#
_entry.id   5177f3714c22f975651857a257d25ff3
#
_cell.length_a   1.000
_cell.length_b   1.000
_cell.length_c   1.000
_cell.angle_alpha   90.00
_cell.angle_beta   90.00
_cell.angle_gamma   90.00
#
_symmetry.space_group_name_H-M   'P 1'
#
loop_
_entity.id
_entity.type
_entity.pdbx_description
1 polymer ?
#
loop_
_entity_poly.entity_id
_entity_poly.type
_entity_poly.pdbx_seq_one_letter_code
_entity_poly.pdbx_strand_id
1 'polypeptide(L)'
;MAVQRHGRTLAILGFHKIGPAPGGWDTWFYVPQATFVSYLDYLKEDSWQVLDVAAFLRGLAEPDSLPERAALITFDDGCRSILDYGLPELRSFGYPAVMFVPTAFIGRHNDFDADNEPQEAICNWAELRELERCGVSVQSHGVSHRAFSGLTAAEQEQELLRSRAALEDGLGKPVEVFSYPYGDCGPEPEAARSMLERAGYRAACLYGGGPQSP
;
A
#
# COMPACT_ATOMS: atom_id res chain seq x y z
N MET A 1 9.52 -7.77 -0.01
CA MET A 1 9.42 -9.22 0.24
C MET A 1 9.37 -9.97 -1.07
N ALA A 2 10.02 -11.13 -1.19
CA ALA A 2 9.90 -11.99 -2.38
C ALA A 2 9.40 -13.37 -1.94
N VAL A 3 8.36 -13.85 -2.58
CA VAL A 3 7.81 -15.20 -2.38
C VAL A 3 8.11 -16.03 -3.61
N GLN A 4 8.79 -17.17 -3.45
CA GLN A 4 9.10 -18.09 -4.55
C GLN A 4 8.15 -19.30 -4.51
N ARG A 5 7.41 -19.51 -5.60
CA ARG A 5 6.70 -20.77 -5.87
C ARG A 5 7.01 -21.26 -7.29
N HIS A 6 7.37 -22.52 -7.44
CA HIS A 6 7.53 -23.16 -8.75
C HIS A 6 8.42 -22.37 -9.74
N GLY A 7 9.50 -21.74 -9.24
CA GLY A 7 10.37 -20.89 -10.07
C GLY A 7 9.86 -19.46 -10.31
N ARG A 8 8.68 -19.07 -9.77
CA ARG A 8 8.14 -17.72 -9.88
C ARG A 8 8.41 -16.90 -8.63
N THR A 9 8.63 -15.61 -8.78
CA THR A 9 8.91 -14.70 -7.68
C THR A 9 7.90 -13.54 -7.70
N LEU A 10 7.27 -13.28 -6.56
CA LEU A 10 6.49 -12.05 -6.32
C LEU A 10 7.23 -11.19 -5.30
N ALA A 11 7.65 -10.01 -5.71
CA ALA A 11 8.24 -9.00 -4.85
C ALA A 11 7.21 -7.90 -4.55
N ILE A 12 7.07 -7.50 -3.29
CA ILE A 12 6.26 -6.34 -2.89
C ILE A 12 7.25 -5.26 -2.42
N LEU A 13 7.27 -4.13 -3.14
CA LEU A 13 8.11 -2.99 -2.83
C LEU A 13 7.24 -1.96 -2.10
N GLY A 14 7.46 -1.81 -0.79
CA GLY A 14 6.73 -0.86 0.06
C GLY A 14 7.50 0.44 0.23
N PHE A 15 6.82 1.54 -0.01
CA PHE A 15 7.30 2.91 0.19
C PHE A 15 6.27 3.69 1.02
N HIS A 16 6.67 4.85 1.56
CA HIS A 16 5.75 5.77 2.22
C HIS A 16 5.74 7.12 1.49
N LYS A 17 6.90 7.76 1.36
CA LYS A 17 7.03 9.09 0.79
C LYS A 17 8.15 9.11 -0.27
N ILE A 18 7.91 9.80 -1.37
CA ILE A 18 8.92 10.01 -2.42
C ILE A 18 9.24 11.51 -2.49
N GLY A 19 10.52 11.83 -2.51
CA GLY A 19 10.97 13.22 -2.62
C GLY A 19 11.88 13.65 -1.47
N PRO A 20 12.16 14.95 -1.35
CA PRO A 20 13.01 15.48 -0.29
C PRO A 20 12.27 15.52 1.04
N ALA A 21 12.90 15.03 2.11
CA ALA A 21 12.38 15.22 3.46
C ALA A 21 12.38 16.72 3.83
N PRO A 22 11.27 17.27 4.37
CA PRO A 22 11.22 18.66 4.78
C PRO A 22 12.17 18.94 5.95
N GLY A 23 12.71 20.17 6.03
CA GLY A 23 13.51 20.62 7.16
C GLY A 23 14.83 19.89 7.39
N GLY A 24 15.30 19.07 6.44
CA GLY A 24 16.54 18.31 6.58
C GLY A 24 16.44 17.12 7.52
N TRP A 25 15.25 16.62 7.77
CA TRP A 25 15.06 15.38 8.54
C TRP A 25 15.76 14.22 7.84
N ASP A 26 16.48 13.43 8.63
CA ASP A 26 17.07 12.16 8.19
C ASP A 26 16.13 11.02 8.64
N THR A 27 15.30 10.58 7.72
CA THR A 27 14.30 9.53 7.96
C THR A 27 14.19 8.59 6.76
N TRP A 28 14.14 7.29 7.01
CA TRP A 28 14.04 6.28 5.96
C TRP A 28 12.68 6.25 5.25
N PHE A 29 11.67 6.94 5.78
CA PHE A 29 10.34 7.05 5.17
C PHE A 29 10.32 7.90 3.90
N TYR A 30 11.28 8.83 3.75
CA TYR A 30 11.45 9.62 2.53
C TYR A 30 12.49 8.98 1.62
N VAL A 31 12.03 8.44 0.49
CA VAL A 31 12.92 7.92 -0.54
C VAL A 31 13.17 9.03 -1.55
N PRO A 32 14.44 9.46 -1.76
CA PRO A 32 14.77 10.46 -2.77
C PRO A 32 14.25 10.02 -4.16
N GLN A 33 13.69 10.97 -4.92
CA GLN A 33 13.11 10.67 -6.24
C GLN A 33 14.09 9.91 -7.15
N ALA A 34 15.37 10.31 -7.17
CA ALA A 34 16.41 9.62 -7.96
C ALA A 34 16.60 8.15 -7.52
N THR A 35 16.50 7.87 -6.22
CA THR A 35 16.56 6.50 -5.69
C THR A 35 15.32 5.71 -6.10
N PHE A 36 14.13 6.31 -6.06
CA PHE A 36 12.92 5.68 -6.54
C PHE A 36 13.02 5.33 -8.03
N VAL A 37 13.51 6.27 -8.87
CA VAL A 37 13.76 6.01 -10.29
C VAL A 37 14.72 4.83 -10.48
N SER A 38 15.79 4.72 -9.68
CA SER A 38 16.72 3.59 -9.80
C SER A 38 16.08 2.24 -9.50
N TYR A 39 15.07 2.17 -8.61
CA TYR A 39 14.28 0.95 -8.41
C TYR A 39 13.41 0.63 -9.63
N LEU A 40 12.79 1.64 -10.26
CA LEU A 40 11.98 1.43 -11.47
C LEU A 40 12.84 1.00 -12.66
N ASP A 41 14.04 1.57 -12.82
CA ASP A 41 15.03 1.14 -13.82
C ASP A 41 15.44 -0.32 -13.59
N TYR A 42 15.75 -0.70 -12.35
CA TYR A 42 16.08 -2.09 -12.02
C TYR A 42 14.95 -3.06 -12.40
N LEU A 43 13.70 -2.71 -12.08
CA LEU A 43 12.56 -3.56 -12.46
C LEU A 43 12.48 -3.72 -13.98
N LYS A 44 12.74 -2.65 -14.73
CA LYS A 44 12.72 -2.69 -16.20
C LYS A 44 13.88 -3.50 -16.77
N GLU A 45 15.11 -3.24 -16.33
CA GLU A 45 16.33 -3.90 -16.83
C GLU A 45 16.34 -5.39 -16.55
N ASP A 46 15.82 -5.79 -15.37
CA ASP A 46 15.78 -7.19 -14.92
C ASP A 46 14.44 -7.88 -15.27
N SER A 47 13.66 -7.28 -16.19
CA SER A 47 12.44 -7.83 -16.79
C SER A 47 11.35 -8.22 -15.78
N TRP A 48 11.20 -7.46 -14.70
CA TRP A 48 10.09 -7.61 -13.78
C TRP A 48 8.80 -7.10 -14.41
N GLN A 49 7.71 -7.84 -14.23
CA GLN A 49 6.36 -7.36 -14.57
C GLN A 49 5.72 -6.72 -13.35
N VAL A 50 5.45 -5.42 -13.43
CA VAL A 50 4.75 -4.70 -12.36
C VAL A 50 3.25 -4.95 -12.50
N LEU A 51 2.64 -5.44 -11.43
CA LEU A 51 1.24 -5.88 -11.39
C LEU A 51 0.33 -4.75 -10.92
N ASP A 52 -0.85 -4.67 -11.52
CA ASP A 52 -2.00 -3.98 -10.90
C ASP A 52 -2.68 -4.89 -9.85
N VAL A 53 -3.65 -4.33 -9.11
CA VAL A 53 -4.39 -5.06 -8.06
C VAL A 53 -5.09 -6.30 -8.61
N ALA A 54 -5.67 -6.23 -9.80
CA ALA A 54 -6.40 -7.35 -10.38
C ALA A 54 -5.46 -8.51 -10.73
N ALA A 55 -4.30 -8.23 -11.34
CA ALA A 55 -3.28 -9.22 -11.64
C ALA A 55 -2.64 -9.78 -10.36
N PHE A 56 -2.41 -8.94 -9.34
CA PHE A 56 -1.93 -9.36 -8.04
C PHE A 56 -2.89 -10.35 -7.37
N LEU A 57 -4.18 -10.00 -7.26
CA LEU A 57 -5.20 -10.85 -6.63
C LEU A 57 -5.43 -12.15 -7.42
N ARG A 58 -5.37 -12.12 -8.74
CA ARG A 58 -5.40 -13.33 -9.57
C ARG A 58 -4.19 -14.21 -9.29
N GLY A 59 -2.99 -13.62 -9.21
CA GLY A 59 -1.76 -14.36 -8.92
C GLY A 59 -1.74 -15.02 -7.55
N LEU A 60 -2.40 -14.42 -6.53
CA LEU A 60 -2.56 -15.05 -5.22
C LEU A 60 -3.51 -16.25 -5.28
N ALA A 61 -4.60 -16.16 -6.06
CA ALA A 61 -5.58 -17.25 -6.22
C ALA A 61 -5.06 -18.36 -7.15
N GLU A 62 -4.32 -17.99 -8.19
CA GLU A 62 -3.81 -18.87 -9.24
C GLU A 62 -2.29 -18.59 -9.44
N PRO A 63 -1.42 -19.14 -8.58
CA PRO A 63 0.02 -18.82 -8.62
C PRO A 63 0.69 -19.06 -9.96
N ASP A 64 0.21 -20.01 -10.75
CA ASP A 64 0.72 -20.28 -12.11
C ASP A 64 0.38 -19.16 -13.12
N SER A 65 -0.54 -18.25 -12.78
CA SER A 65 -0.86 -17.08 -13.60
C SER A 65 0.15 -15.92 -13.42
N LEU A 66 1.00 -15.97 -12.39
CA LEU A 66 2.05 -14.97 -12.18
C LEU A 66 3.14 -15.09 -13.25
N PRO A 67 3.73 -13.97 -13.69
CA PRO A 67 4.96 -13.99 -14.44
C PRO A 67 6.12 -14.58 -13.61
N GLU A 68 7.21 -14.97 -14.25
CA GLU A 68 8.39 -15.51 -13.54
C GLU A 68 8.94 -14.51 -12.52
N ARG A 69 8.92 -13.22 -12.86
CA ARG A 69 9.31 -12.10 -12.00
C ARG A 69 8.15 -11.10 -11.94
N ALA A 70 7.41 -11.12 -10.88
CA ALA A 70 6.30 -10.22 -10.62
C ALA A 70 6.66 -9.22 -9.51
N ALA A 71 6.29 -7.97 -9.66
CA ALA A 71 6.45 -6.94 -8.65
C ALA A 71 5.13 -6.22 -8.39
N LEU A 72 4.87 -5.86 -7.13
CA LEU A 72 3.81 -4.93 -6.74
C LEU A 72 4.47 -3.71 -6.10
N ILE A 73 4.22 -2.53 -6.61
CA ILE A 73 4.69 -1.27 -6.01
C ILE A 73 3.58 -0.75 -5.10
N THR A 74 3.91 -0.50 -3.83
CA THR A 74 2.94 -0.04 -2.83
C THR A 74 3.43 1.21 -2.11
N PHE A 75 2.49 2.08 -1.76
CA PHE A 75 2.72 3.26 -0.94
C PHE A 75 1.74 3.24 0.23
N ASP A 76 2.24 3.34 1.46
CA ASP A 76 1.40 3.44 2.64
C ASP A 76 1.10 4.91 2.97
N ASP A 77 0.17 5.16 3.90
CA ASP A 77 -0.24 6.44 4.49
C ASP A 77 -1.02 7.41 3.59
N GLY A 78 -1.03 7.23 2.27
CA GLY A 78 -1.74 8.14 1.38
C GLY A 78 -1.07 9.51 1.19
N CYS A 79 0.25 9.61 1.40
CA CYS A 79 1.00 10.85 1.38
C CYS A 79 0.96 11.55 0.01
N ARG A 80 0.78 12.88 0.04
CA ARG A 80 0.67 13.69 -1.17
C ARG A 80 1.96 13.73 -1.99
N SER A 81 3.12 13.54 -1.37
CA SER A 81 4.41 13.45 -2.07
C SER A 81 4.42 12.40 -3.19
N ILE A 82 3.56 11.37 -3.09
CA ILE A 82 3.41 10.39 -4.17
C ILE A 82 2.78 11.00 -5.42
N LEU A 83 1.82 11.90 -5.27
CA LEU A 83 1.23 12.62 -6.39
C LEU A 83 2.26 13.57 -7.04
N ASP A 84 3.06 14.24 -6.21
CA ASP A 84 3.99 15.27 -6.65
C ASP A 84 5.28 14.68 -7.25
N TYR A 85 5.81 13.60 -6.71
CA TYR A 85 7.12 13.02 -7.08
C TYR A 85 7.05 11.57 -7.60
N GLY A 86 6.18 10.73 -7.06
CA GLY A 86 6.09 9.32 -7.43
C GLY A 86 5.33 9.09 -8.72
N LEU A 87 4.17 9.72 -8.88
CA LEU A 87 3.28 9.53 -10.02
C LEU A 87 3.91 9.90 -11.36
N PRO A 88 4.64 11.03 -11.53
CA PRO A 88 5.32 11.33 -12.79
C PRO A 88 6.26 10.21 -13.23
N GLU A 89 7.00 9.63 -12.29
CA GLU A 89 7.94 8.55 -12.57
C GLU A 89 7.21 7.25 -12.93
N LEU A 90 6.21 6.84 -12.15
CA LEU A 90 5.38 5.67 -12.48
C LEU A 90 4.80 5.76 -13.90
N ARG A 91 4.30 6.93 -14.28
CA ARG A 91 3.76 7.17 -15.63
C ARG A 91 4.82 7.06 -16.71
N SER A 92 6.03 7.54 -16.47
CA SER A 92 7.14 7.48 -17.45
C SER A 92 7.55 6.03 -17.75
N PHE A 93 7.42 5.13 -16.77
CA PHE A 93 7.67 3.71 -16.93
C PHE A 93 6.44 2.91 -17.37
N GLY A 94 5.23 3.48 -17.30
CA GLY A 94 3.97 2.78 -17.54
C GLY A 94 3.63 1.77 -16.44
N TYR A 95 4.09 2.00 -15.20
CA TYR A 95 3.91 1.08 -14.09
C TYR A 95 2.68 1.43 -13.25
N PRO A 96 1.80 0.46 -12.98
CA PRO A 96 0.75 0.60 -11.98
C PRO A 96 1.36 0.55 -10.58
N ALA A 97 0.60 1.06 -9.60
CA ALA A 97 0.95 0.96 -8.19
C ALA A 97 -0.31 0.86 -7.30
N VAL A 98 -0.10 0.65 -6.02
CA VAL A 98 -1.15 0.62 -5.00
C VAL A 98 -0.83 1.67 -3.95
N MET A 99 -1.83 2.44 -3.50
CA MET A 99 -1.71 3.35 -2.38
C MET A 99 -2.70 2.94 -1.29
N PHE A 100 -2.20 2.68 -0.09
CA PHE A 100 -3.00 2.38 1.09
C PHE A 100 -3.26 3.66 1.91
N VAL A 101 -4.53 3.96 2.20
CA VAL A 101 -4.92 5.26 2.75
C VAL A 101 -5.69 5.10 4.06
N PRO A 102 -5.23 5.74 5.17
CA PRO A 102 -5.98 5.82 6.42
C PRO A 102 -7.09 6.86 6.29
N THR A 103 -8.35 6.40 6.28
CA THR A 103 -9.49 7.20 5.81
C THR A 103 -9.84 8.41 6.67
N ALA A 104 -9.51 8.40 7.97
CA ALA A 104 -9.73 9.57 8.84
C ALA A 104 -8.82 10.76 8.52
N PHE A 105 -7.75 10.53 7.75
CA PHE A 105 -6.75 11.55 7.45
C PHE A 105 -6.81 12.07 6.02
N ILE A 106 -7.74 11.60 5.20
CA ILE A 106 -7.94 12.08 3.83
C ILE A 106 -8.15 13.60 3.81
N GLY A 107 -7.28 14.32 3.11
CA GLY A 107 -7.28 15.79 3.03
C GLY A 107 -6.76 16.50 4.27
N ARG A 108 -6.10 15.78 5.16
CA ARG A 108 -5.48 16.28 6.40
C ARG A 108 -3.97 16.10 6.36
N HIS A 109 -3.36 15.87 7.52
CA HIS A 109 -1.93 15.58 7.66
C HIS A 109 -1.73 14.24 8.38
N ASN A 110 -0.50 13.72 8.34
CA ASN A 110 -0.06 12.50 9.03
C ASN A 110 0.08 12.69 10.55
N ASP A 111 -0.94 13.25 11.20
CA ASP A 111 -0.91 13.56 12.63
C ASP A 111 -0.74 12.30 13.51
N PHE A 112 -0.98 11.10 12.93
CA PHE A 112 -0.75 9.82 13.60
C PHE A 112 0.74 9.51 13.85
N ASP A 113 1.66 10.18 13.15
CA ASP A 113 3.11 10.03 13.30
C ASP A 113 3.82 11.36 13.67
N ALA A 114 3.08 12.33 14.20
CA ALA A 114 3.58 13.69 14.47
C ALA A 114 4.83 13.75 15.36
N ASP A 115 5.02 12.76 16.24
CA ASP A 115 6.17 12.68 17.14
C ASP A 115 7.40 12.04 16.48
N ASN A 116 7.24 11.37 15.35
CA ASN A 116 8.28 10.54 14.72
C ASN A 116 8.68 11.03 13.34
N GLU A 117 7.83 11.82 12.68
CA GLU A 117 8.04 12.24 11.30
C GLU A 117 7.63 13.70 11.07
N PRO A 118 8.22 14.34 10.02
CA PRO A 118 7.76 15.66 9.61
C PRO A 118 6.29 15.61 9.18
N GLN A 119 5.58 16.71 9.40
CA GLN A 119 4.21 16.84 8.96
C GLN A 119 4.15 16.77 7.42
N GLU A 120 3.32 15.87 6.91
CA GLU A 120 3.06 15.63 5.49
C GLU A 120 1.55 15.71 5.22
N ALA A 121 1.18 16.30 4.09
CA ALA A 121 -0.21 16.31 3.65
C ALA A 121 -0.61 14.91 3.15
N ILE A 122 -1.81 14.45 3.54
CA ILE A 122 -2.45 13.26 2.99
C ILE A 122 -3.37 13.68 1.84
N CYS A 123 -3.36 12.95 0.75
CA CYS A 123 -4.17 13.22 -0.42
C CYS A 123 -5.65 13.43 -0.05
N ASN A 124 -6.26 14.45 -0.63
CA ASN A 124 -7.70 14.65 -0.55
C ASN A 124 -8.43 13.77 -1.60
N TRP A 125 -9.78 13.74 -1.53
CA TRP A 125 -10.59 12.91 -2.43
C TRP A 125 -10.40 13.20 -3.93
N ALA A 126 -10.12 14.45 -4.31
CA ALA A 126 -9.88 14.79 -5.71
C ALA A 126 -8.52 14.25 -6.17
N GLU A 127 -7.52 14.35 -5.32
CA GLU A 127 -6.17 13.82 -5.55
C GLU A 127 -6.15 12.30 -5.59
N LEU A 128 -6.90 11.61 -4.71
CA LEU A 128 -7.06 10.16 -4.75
C LEU A 128 -7.72 9.68 -6.05
N ARG A 129 -8.75 10.40 -6.53
CA ARG A 129 -9.36 10.09 -7.83
C ARG A 129 -8.42 10.35 -9.01
N GLU A 130 -7.51 11.33 -8.89
CA GLU A 130 -6.47 11.57 -9.90
C GLU A 130 -5.49 10.40 -9.95
N LEU A 131 -5.01 9.93 -8.80
CA LEU A 131 -4.14 8.76 -8.67
C LEU A 131 -4.77 7.53 -9.34
N GLU A 132 -6.07 7.25 -9.05
CA GLU A 132 -6.82 6.16 -9.69
C GLU A 132 -6.84 6.27 -11.21
N ARG A 133 -7.15 7.45 -11.75
CA ARG A 133 -7.16 7.68 -13.21
C ARG A 133 -5.78 7.49 -13.85
N CYS A 134 -4.74 7.63 -13.07
CA CYS A 134 -3.36 7.49 -13.51
C CYS A 134 -2.74 6.11 -13.23
N GLY A 135 -3.53 5.11 -12.79
CA GLY A 135 -3.08 3.74 -12.60
C GLY A 135 -2.50 3.44 -11.20
N VAL A 136 -2.67 4.35 -10.23
CA VAL A 136 -2.36 4.07 -8.83
C VAL A 136 -3.67 3.70 -8.12
N SER A 137 -3.85 2.41 -7.84
CA SER A 137 -5.07 1.91 -7.19
C SER A 137 -5.08 2.25 -5.70
N VAL A 138 -6.08 3.03 -5.26
CA VAL A 138 -6.26 3.39 -3.86
C VAL A 138 -6.96 2.24 -3.12
N GLN A 139 -6.35 1.80 -2.03
CA GLN A 139 -6.78 0.69 -1.19
C GLN A 139 -6.75 1.10 0.29
N SER A 140 -7.15 0.23 1.21
CA SER A 140 -7.37 0.59 2.61
C SER A 140 -6.15 0.42 3.51
N HIS A 141 -5.89 1.44 4.35
CA HIS A 141 -4.94 1.40 5.48
C HIS A 141 -5.66 1.59 6.83
N GLY A 142 -6.92 1.15 6.93
CA GLY A 142 -7.77 1.38 8.10
C GLY A 142 -8.38 2.77 8.14
N VAL A 143 -8.95 3.11 9.30
CA VAL A 143 -9.54 4.41 9.56
C VAL A 143 -8.54 5.31 10.28
N SER A 144 -8.02 4.85 11.43
CA SER A 144 -7.32 5.67 12.42
C SER A 144 -5.81 5.52 12.42
N HIS A 145 -5.24 4.66 11.56
CA HIS A 145 -3.82 4.30 11.52
C HIS A 145 -3.29 3.73 12.86
N ARG A 146 -4.13 3.05 13.65
CA ARG A 146 -3.73 2.43 14.91
C ARG A 146 -3.22 1.00 14.68
N ALA A 147 -2.19 0.60 15.43
CA ALA A 147 -1.72 -0.78 15.49
C ALA A 147 -2.84 -1.72 15.98
N PHE A 148 -3.08 -2.82 15.29
CA PHE A 148 -4.20 -3.72 15.58
C PHE A 148 -4.06 -4.47 16.91
N SER A 149 -2.83 -4.71 17.37
CA SER A 149 -2.57 -5.26 18.71
C SER A 149 -3.08 -4.36 19.85
N GLY A 150 -3.20 -3.06 19.61
CA GLY A 150 -3.75 -2.09 20.55
C GLY A 150 -5.27 -1.90 20.49
N LEU A 151 -5.96 -2.70 19.64
CA LEU A 151 -7.40 -2.60 19.41
C LEU A 151 -8.13 -3.82 19.94
N THR A 152 -9.34 -3.62 20.47
CA THR A 152 -10.27 -4.72 20.71
C THR A 152 -10.76 -5.32 19.39
N ALA A 153 -11.24 -6.56 19.38
CA ALA A 153 -11.78 -7.21 18.18
C ALA A 153 -12.89 -6.39 17.50
N ALA A 154 -13.74 -5.72 18.28
CA ALA A 154 -14.80 -4.87 17.76
C ALA A 154 -14.23 -3.60 17.09
N GLU A 155 -13.18 -2.98 17.65
CA GLU A 155 -12.50 -1.85 17.02
C GLU A 155 -11.78 -2.28 15.75
N GLN A 156 -11.08 -3.42 15.73
CA GLN A 156 -10.45 -3.98 14.54
C GLN A 156 -11.45 -4.18 13.40
N GLU A 157 -12.61 -4.77 13.71
CA GLU A 157 -13.69 -4.94 12.72
C GLU A 157 -14.21 -3.60 12.19
N GLN A 158 -14.36 -2.57 13.05
CA GLN A 158 -14.74 -1.22 12.62
C GLN A 158 -13.69 -0.55 11.74
N GLU A 159 -12.39 -0.72 12.04
CA GLU A 159 -11.30 -0.23 11.19
C GLU A 159 -11.42 -0.79 9.77
N LEU A 160 -11.67 -2.09 9.63
CA LEU A 160 -11.81 -2.75 8.34
C LEU A 160 -13.07 -2.33 7.59
N LEU A 161 -14.24 -2.44 8.23
CA LEU A 161 -15.53 -2.18 7.57
C LEU A 161 -15.71 -0.72 7.17
N ARG A 162 -15.37 0.21 8.09
CA ARG A 162 -15.59 1.64 7.85
C ARG A 162 -14.62 2.22 6.85
N SER A 163 -13.35 1.81 6.87
CA SER A 163 -12.37 2.26 5.89
C SER A 163 -12.72 1.79 4.48
N ARG A 164 -13.11 0.52 4.34
CA ARG A 164 -13.60 -0.03 3.08
C ARG A 164 -14.80 0.74 2.54
N ALA A 165 -15.83 0.88 3.35
CA ALA A 165 -17.05 1.57 2.94
C ALA A 165 -16.80 3.03 2.52
N ALA A 166 -15.97 3.77 3.29
CA ALA A 166 -15.63 5.15 2.98
C ALA A 166 -14.87 5.29 1.64
N LEU A 167 -13.92 4.37 1.37
CA LEU A 167 -13.17 4.39 0.11
C LEU A 167 -14.06 3.97 -1.08
N GLU A 168 -14.88 2.93 -0.92
CA GLU A 168 -15.81 2.49 -1.96
C GLU A 168 -16.82 3.59 -2.33
N ASP A 169 -17.37 4.29 -1.33
CA ASP A 169 -18.26 5.43 -1.54
C ASP A 169 -17.54 6.61 -2.22
N GLY A 170 -16.35 6.98 -1.72
CA GLY A 170 -15.58 8.12 -2.22
C GLY A 170 -14.99 7.93 -3.60
N LEU A 171 -14.67 6.69 -4.00
CA LEU A 171 -13.99 6.36 -5.26
C LEU A 171 -14.92 5.70 -6.29
N GLY A 172 -16.05 5.13 -5.87
CA GLY A 172 -17.00 4.46 -6.76
C GLY A 172 -16.47 3.13 -7.33
N LYS A 173 -15.59 2.44 -6.61
CA LYS A 173 -14.99 1.17 -7.03
C LYS A 173 -14.83 0.22 -5.84
N PRO A 174 -14.66 -1.11 -6.06
CA PRO A 174 -14.32 -2.04 -5.01
C PRO A 174 -12.97 -1.74 -4.35
N VAL A 175 -12.89 -1.96 -3.03
CA VAL A 175 -11.66 -1.92 -2.23
C VAL A 175 -11.41 -3.33 -1.70
N GLU A 176 -10.35 -3.98 -2.20
CA GLU A 176 -10.18 -5.42 -2.06
C GLU A 176 -8.91 -5.81 -1.29
N VAL A 177 -7.97 -4.85 -1.14
CA VAL A 177 -6.68 -5.09 -0.46
C VAL A 177 -6.55 -4.17 0.75
N PHE A 178 -6.05 -4.73 1.83
CA PHE A 178 -5.79 -4.01 3.07
C PHE A 178 -4.28 -3.99 3.37
N SER A 179 -3.75 -2.89 3.90
CA SER A 179 -2.43 -2.88 4.53
C SER A 179 -2.60 -2.59 6.01
N TYR A 180 -2.01 -3.42 6.85
CA TYR A 180 -2.06 -3.21 8.30
C TYR A 180 -1.09 -2.09 8.71
N PRO A 181 -1.56 -1.03 9.43
CA PRO A 181 -0.67 -0.04 10.02
C PRO A 181 0.45 -0.70 10.82
N TYR A 182 1.68 -0.24 10.63
CA TYR A 182 2.89 -0.79 11.24
C TYR A 182 3.16 -2.28 10.93
N GLY A 183 2.44 -2.88 9.98
CA GLY A 183 2.48 -4.32 9.72
C GLY A 183 1.88 -5.19 10.83
N ASP A 184 1.13 -4.59 11.74
CA ASP A 184 0.61 -5.23 12.94
C ASP A 184 -0.84 -5.69 12.75
N CYS A 185 -1.03 -7.00 12.53
CA CYS A 185 -2.35 -7.63 12.45
C CYS A 185 -2.93 -8.06 13.80
N GLY A 186 -2.24 -7.76 14.90
CA GLY A 186 -2.59 -8.24 16.23
C GLY A 186 -1.98 -9.62 16.57
N PRO A 187 -2.23 -10.11 17.78
CA PRO A 187 -1.58 -11.32 18.30
C PRO A 187 -2.10 -12.63 17.69
N GLU A 188 -3.26 -12.61 17.01
CA GLU A 188 -3.95 -13.78 16.49
C GLU A 188 -4.14 -13.70 14.97
N PRO A 189 -3.11 -14.04 14.14
CA PRO A 189 -3.14 -13.88 12.68
C PRO A 189 -4.32 -14.58 12.00
N GLU A 190 -4.71 -15.76 12.46
CA GLU A 190 -5.86 -16.50 11.89
C GLU A 190 -7.20 -15.79 12.17
N ALA A 191 -7.35 -15.19 13.36
CA ALA A 191 -8.52 -14.37 13.67
C ALA A 191 -8.56 -13.10 12.81
N ALA A 192 -7.40 -12.44 12.62
CA ALA A 192 -7.25 -11.28 11.75
C ALA A 192 -7.60 -11.61 10.30
N ARG A 193 -7.13 -12.76 9.79
CA ARG A 193 -7.48 -13.27 8.45
C ARG A 193 -8.98 -13.47 8.29
N SER A 194 -9.59 -14.19 9.25
CA SER A 194 -11.04 -14.46 9.22
C SER A 194 -11.86 -13.16 9.26
N MET A 195 -11.39 -12.15 10.00
CA MET A 195 -12.03 -10.84 10.09
C MET A 195 -11.92 -10.07 8.77
N LEU A 196 -10.75 -10.07 8.12
CA LEU A 196 -10.53 -9.50 6.78
C LEU A 196 -11.49 -10.10 5.76
N GLU A 197 -11.60 -11.43 5.72
CA GLU A 197 -12.47 -12.14 4.79
C GLU A 197 -13.95 -11.76 5.02
N ARG A 198 -14.41 -11.69 6.27
CA ARG A 198 -15.78 -11.23 6.62
C ARG A 198 -15.99 -9.75 6.26
N ALA A 199 -14.97 -8.91 6.38
CA ALA A 199 -15.04 -7.51 5.96
C ALA A 199 -15.01 -7.36 4.43
N GLY A 200 -14.79 -8.45 3.68
CA GLY A 200 -14.83 -8.49 2.22
C GLY A 200 -13.52 -8.12 1.53
N TYR A 201 -12.41 -8.10 2.24
CA TYR A 201 -11.09 -8.00 1.64
C TYR A 201 -10.64 -9.36 1.11
N ARG A 202 -9.84 -9.34 0.04
CA ARG A 202 -9.33 -10.54 -0.64
C ARG A 202 -7.85 -10.80 -0.33
N ALA A 203 -7.14 -9.76 0.07
CA ALA A 203 -5.73 -9.85 0.46
C ALA A 203 -5.38 -8.79 1.49
N ALA A 204 -4.30 -9.05 2.25
CA ALA A 204 -3.68 -8.05 3.10
C ALA A 204 -2.16 -8.04 2.95
N CYS A 205 -1.58 -6.84 3.13
CA CYS A 205 -0.15 -6.63 3.23
C CYS A 205 0.24 -6.45 4.70
N LEU A 206 1.34 -7.09 5.08
CA LEU A 206 2.02 -6.88 6.34
C LEU A 206 3.39 -6.26 6.04
N TYR A 207 3.84 -5.35 6.88
CA TYR A 207 5.17 -4.78 6.78
C TYR A 207 6.17 -5.62 7.57
N GLY A 208 7.34 -5.89 6.98
CA GLY A 208 8.37 -6.71 7.60
C GLY A 208 8.20 -8.22 7.36
N GLY A 209 9.16 -8.99 7.83
CA GLY A 209 9.24 -10.42 7.62
C GLY A 209 10.04 -10.81 6.37
N GLY A 210 10.71 -11.96 6.41
CA GLY A 210 11.39 -12.57 5.27
C GLY A 210 10.42 -13.13 4.24
N PRO A 211 10.92 -13.78 3.16
CA PRO A 211 10.08 -14.47 2.20
C PRO A 211 9.15 -15.44 2.92
N GLN A 212 7.86 -15.22 2.82
CA GLN A 212 6.86 -16.16 3.32
C GLN A 212 6.67 -17.22 2.23
N SER A 213 6.82 -18.50 2.59
CA SER A 213 6.32 -19.55 1.73
C SER A 213 4.80 -19.47 1.71
N PRO A 214 4.20 -19.50 0.55
CA PRO A 214 2.75 -19.50 0.42
C PRO A 214 2.14 -20.76 0.98
#